data_0888dc9b9ddd1eafe1082b0223a7decb
#
_entry.id   0888dc9b9ddd1eafe1082b0223a7decb
#
_cell.length_a   1.000
_cell.length_b   1.000
_cell.length_c   1.000
_cell.angle_alpha   90.00
_cell.angle_beta   90.00
_cell.angle_gamma   90.00
#
_symmetry.space_group_name_H-M   'P 1'
#
loop_
_entity.id
_entity.type
_entity.pdbx_description
1 polymer ?
#
loop_
_entity_poly.entity_id
_entity_poly.type
_entity_poly.pdbx_seq_one_letter_code
_entity_poly.pdbx_strand_id
1 'polypeptide(L)'
;MILKHSLILASFIFSGVLYSQANITLTLPVVTLMDIEPTGNITLKFTAPTEAGNPLANPTPDTSKWINYTSAITSGGLTRRITAAISGTTLIPGVNIRLQAAAASGAGGGTLGTPSAQVTLTNTPITIISGIGGAYTGNGVNNGHRLTISLVPSTYANLSAQTNTVLTIVYTITE
;
A
#
# COMPACT_ATOMS: atom_id res chain seq x y z
N MET A 1 26.63 -71.39 65.57
CA MET A 1 26.13 -71.36 64.19
C MET A 1 25.56 -69.97 63.95
N ILE A 2 26.34 -69.07 63.30
CA ILE A 2 26.06 -67.67 63.19
C ILE A 2 25.62 -67.41 61.80
N LEU A 3 24.31 -66.99 61.64
CA LEU A 3 23.72 -66.72 60.36
C LEU A 3 24.03 -65.21 60.01
N LYS A 4 24.84 -64.99 58.99
CA LYS A 4 25.17 -63.66 58.47
C LYS A 4 24.08 -63.21 57.52
N HIS A 5 23.31 -62.17 57.95
CA HIS A 5 22.39 -61.51 57.08
C HIS A 5 23.13 -60.46 56.26
N SER A 6 23.23 -60.69 54.96
CA SER A 6 23.77 -59.70 54.00
C SER A 6 22.67 -58.76 53.60
N LEU A 7 22.78 -57.48 54.03
CA LEU A 7 21.87 -56.40 53.65
C LEU A 7 22.32 -55.83 52.33
N ILE A 8 21.61 -56.12 51.25
CA ILE A 8 21.86 -55.51 49.92
C ILE A 8 21.11 -54.18 49.90
N LEU A 9 21.85 -53.09 50.02
CA LEU A 9 21.35 -51.74 49.86
C LEU A 9 21.24 -51.41 48.34
N ALA A 10 20.06 -51.52 47.77
CA ALA A 10 19.79 -51.11 46.40
C ALA A 10 19.73 -49.58 46.35
N SER A 11 20.81 -48.95 45.85
CA SER A 11 20.84 -47.53 45.56
C SER A 11 20.06 -47.24 44.27
N PHE A 12 18.85 -46.72 44.36
CA PHE A 12 18.11 -46.18 43.24
C PHE A 12 18.72 -44.83 42.85
N ILE A 13 19.51 -44.80 41.77
CA ILE A 13 19.99 -43.55 41.14
C ILE A 13 18.80 -43.00 40.34
N PHE A 14 18.09 -42.03 40.90
CA PHE A 14 17.04 -41.31 40.18
C PHE A 14 17.73 -40.28 39.27
N SER A 15 17.92 -40.63 38.00
CA SER A 15 18.39 -39.68 36.98
C SER A 15 17.28 -38.67 36.68
N GLY A 16 17.24 -37.60 37.46
CA GLY A 16 16.37 -36.47 37.17
C GLY A 16 16.81 -35.77 35.88
N VAL A 17 15.97 -35.80 34.84
CA VAL A 17 16.20 -35.03 33.64
C VAL A 17 15.84 -33.56 33.99
N LEU A 18 16.88 -32.72 34.10
CA LEU A 18 16.70 -31.31 34.33
C LEU A 18 16.45 -30.60 32.97
N TYR A 19 15.23 -30.14 32.75
CA TYR A 19 14.89 -29.28 31.62
C TYR A 19 15.22 -27.83 31.98
N SER A 20 16.12 -27.21 31.24
CA SER A 20 16.35 -25.77 31.32
C SER A 20 15.40 -25.09 30.32
N GLN A 21 14.60 -24.16 30.79
CA GLN A 21 13.70 -23.35 29.97
C GLN A 21 14.22 -21.90 29.91
N ALA A 22 14.26 -21.33 28.69
CA ALA A 22 14.49 -19.94 28.49
C ALA A 22 13.18 -19.28 28.07
N ASN A 23 12.75 -18.26 28.80
CA ASN A 23 11.58 -17.46 28.42
C ASN A 23 12.03 -16.30 27.53
N ILE A 24 11.40 -16.18 26.36
CA ILE A 24 11.63 -15.08 25.43
C ILE A 24 10.38 -14.22 25.42
N THR A 25 10.54 -12.92 25.73
CA THR A 25 9.46 -11.94 25.59
C THR A 25 9.59 -11.29 24.21
N LEU A 26 8.55 -11.42 23.38
CA LEU A 26 8.47 -10.82 22.05
C LEU A 26 7.40 -9.72 22.06
N THR A 27 7.78 -8.52 21.58
CA THR A 27 6.83 -7.44 21.32
C THR A 27 6.88 -7.08 19.84
N LEU A 28 5.74 -7.15 19.15
CA LEU A 28 5.57 -6.73 17.76
C LEU A 28 4.54 -5.60 17.72
N PRO A 29 4.93 -4.36 17.39
CA PRO A 29 3.98 -3.24 17.32
C PRO A 29 3.09 -3.34 16.08
N VAL A 30 1.90 -2.76 16.16
CA VAL A 30 1.09 -2.44 14.97
C VAL A 30 1.76 -1.29 14.23
N VAL A 31 1.96 -1.45 12.92
CA VAL A 31 2.63 -0.46 12.06
C VAL A 31 1.75 -0.10 10.89
N THR A 32 1.67 1.20 10.58
CA THR A 32 1.01 1.73 9.38
C THR A 32 1.82 2.92 8.88
N LEU A 33 2.59 2.71 7.83
CA LEU A 33 3.37 3.75 7.15
C LEU A 33 3.05 3.69 5.67
N MET A 34 2.96 4.84 5.01
CA MET A 34 2.75 4.94 3.57
C MET A 34 3.46 6.19 3.03
N ASP A 35 4.03 6.06 1.84
CA ASP A 35 4.72 7.12 1.13
C ASP A 35 4.46 7.05 -0.37
N ILE A 36 4.66 8.19 -1.06
CA ILE A 36 4.59 8.32 -2.53
C ILE A 36 5.96 8.68 -3.06
N GLU A 37 6.51 7.79 -3.87
CA GLU A 37 7.84 7.93 -4.43
C GLU A 37 7.85 7.99 -5.98
N PRO A 38 8.75 8.79 -6.58
CA PRO A 38 9.55 9.83 -5.93
C PRO A 38 8.68 11.01 -5.49
N THR A 39 9.18 11.82 -4.55
CA THR A 39 8.54 13.09 -4.19
C THR A 39 8.50 14.05 -5.38
N GLY A 40 7.70 15.13 -5.27
CA GLY A 40 7.57 16.17 -6.29
C GLY A 40 6.31 16.05 -7.14
N ASN A 41 6.06 17.10 -7.93
CA ASN A 41 4.86 17.25 -8.74
C ASN A 41 4.99 16.50 -10.06
N ILE A 42 3.83 16.13 -10.64
CA ILE A 42 3.70 15.71 -12.04
C ILE A 42 3.04 16.83 -12.82
N THR A 43 3.31 16.91 -14.13
CA THR A 43 2.68 17.88 -15.02
C THR A 43 2.04 17.14 -16.19
N LEU A 44 0.72 17.30 -16.33
CA LEU A 44 -0.05 16.77 -17.43
C LEU A 44 -0.70 17.93 -18.18
N LYS A 45 -0.51 17.99 -19.51
CA LYS A 45 -0.98 19.08 -20.36
C LYS A 45 -1.68 18.54 -21.60
N PHE A 46 -2.93 18.96 -21.82
CA PHE A 46 -3.60 18.75 -23.12
C PHE A 46 -2.89 19.50 -24.22
N THR A 47 -2.86 18.93 -25.41
CA THR A 47 -2.31 19.57 -26.60
C THR A 47 -3.44 20.08 -27.48
N ALA A 48 -3.33 21.32 -27.92
CA ALA A 48 -4.28 21.89 -28.86
C ALA A 48 -4.22 21.16 -30.20
N PRO A 49 -5.35 20.96 -30.90
CA PRO A 49 -5.34 20.41 -32.25
C PRO A 49 -4.72 21.42 -33.23
N THR A 50 -4.15 20.92 -34.31
CA THR A 50 -3.60 21.73 -35.39
C THR A 50 -4.65 22.07 -36.45
N GLU A 51 -5.77 21.34 -36.47
CA GLU A 51 -6.84 21.50 -37.44
C GLU A 51 -8.17 21.79 -36.72
N ALA A 52 -8.93 22.71 -37.27
CA ALA A 52 -10.26 23.05 -36.76
C ALA A 52 -11.21 21.83 -36.83
N GLY A 53 -12.03 21.68 -35.79
CA GLY A 53 -12.96 20.55 -35.68
C GLY A 53 -12.39 19.30 -34.98
N ASN A 54 -11.07 19.22 -34.78
CA ASN A 54 -10.46 18.14 -34.03
C ASN A 54 -10.52 18.38 -32.52
N PRO A 55 -10.61 17.30 -31.69
CA PRO A 55 -10.60 17.42 -30.25
C PRO A 55 -9.20 17.74 -29.72
N LEU A 56 -9.14 18.17 -28.45
CA LEU A 56 -7.88 18.24 -27.70
C LEU A 56 -7.22 16.85 -27.64
N ALA A 57 -5.90 16.81 -27.82
CA ALA A 57 -5.15 15.57 -27.59
C ALA A 57 -4.85 15.40 -26.10
N ASN A 58 -5.12 14.17 -25.60
CA ASN A 58 -4.83 13.83 -24.22
C ASN A 58 -3.33 13.80 -23.97
N PRO A 59 -2.88 14.18 -22.76
CA PRO A 59 -1.49 13.96 -22.39
C PRO A 59 -1.19 12.46 -22.27
N THR A 60 0.07 12.11 -22.47
CA THR A 60 0.57 10.78 -22.08
C THR A 60 0.36 10.61 -20.58
N PRO A 61 -0.21 9.49 -20.12
CA PRO A 61 -0.35 9.23 -18.70
C PRO A 61 1.00 9.27 -17.97
N ASP A 62 1.02 9.83 -16.76
CA ASP A 62 2.18 9.77 -15.89
C ASP A 62 2.24 8.44 -15.18
N THR A 63 3.40 7.79 -15.19
CA THR A 63 3.66 6.51 -14.52
C THR A 63 4.89 6.57 -13.64
N SER A 64 5.31 7.77 -13.25
CA SER A 64 6.54 7.98 -12.48
C SER A 64 6.37 7.72 -10.98
N LYS A 65 5.14 7.67 -10.46
CA LYS A 65 4.84 7.56 -9.04
C LYS A 65 4.60 6.13 -8.58
N TRP A 66 5.00 5.86 -7.35
CA TRP A 66 4.86 4.58 -6.67
C TRP A 66 4.30 4.77 -5.27
N ILE A 67 3.43 3.88 -4.82
CA ILE A 67 2.98 3.80 -3.43
C ILE A 67 3.84 2.76 -2.71
N ASN A 68 4.55 3.21 -1.68
CA ASN A 68 5.29 2.37 -0.75
C ASN A 68 4.57 2.37 0.61
N TYR A 69 4.54 1.21 1.28
CA TYR A 69 3.98 1.11 2.63
C TYR A 69 4.58 -0.05 3.42
N THR A 70 4.45 0.08 4.74
CA THR A 70 4.66 -1.01 5.71
C THR A 70 3.41 -1.14 6.56
N SER A 71 2.91 -2.35 6.67
CA SER A 71 1.69 -2.71 7.40
C SER A 71 1.97 -3.90 8.31
N ALA A 72 1.78 -3.73 9.63
CA ALA A 72 1.70 -4.84 10.56
C ALA A 72 0.33 -4.75 11.24
N ILE A 73 -0.50 -5.77 11.06
CA ILE A 73 -1.83 -5.86 11.64
C ILE A 73 -1.81 -6.79 12.86
N THR A 74 -2.79 -6.64 13.75
CA THR A 74 -2.99 -7.58 14.86
C THR A 74 -3.39 -8.96 14.32
N SER A 75 -3.10 -10.01 15.09
CA SER A 75 -3.56 -11.37 14.76
C SER A 75 -5.10 -11.41 14.68
N GLY A 76 -5.62 -11.83 13.53
CA GLY A 76 -7.08 -11.84 13.27
C GLY A 76 -7.70 -10.45 13.04
N GLY A 77 -6.88 -9.39 12.96
CA GLY A 77 -7.34 -8.04 12.66
C GLY A 77 -7.81 -7.83 11.22
N LEU A 78 -8.47 -6.71 10.98
CA LEU A 78 -8.95 -6.34 9.65
C LEU A 78 -7.78 -6.06 8.70
N THR A 79 -7.97 -6.37 7.43
CA THR A 79 -7.05 -5.95 6.38
C THR A 79 -7.22 -4.46 6.08
N ARG A 80 -6.12 -3.83 5.64
CA ARG A 80 -6.13 -2.42 5.28
C ARG A 80 -6.43 -2.20 3.80
N ARG A 81 -6.85 -0.97 3.51
CA ARG A 81 -7.05 -0.47 2.15
C ARG A 81 -6.38 0.88 1.98
N ILE A 82 -6.02 1.20 0.75
CA ILE A 82 -5.58 2.53 0.36
C ILE A 82 -6.67 3.17 -0.48
N THR A 83 -7.05 4.38 -0.11
CA THR A 83 -7.98 5.21 -0.87
C THR A 83 -7.27 6.42 -1.45
N ALA A 84 -7.83 6.99 -2.52
CA ALA A 84 -7.38 8.24 -3.13
C ALA A 84 -8.55 9.19 -3.32
N ALA A 85 -8.31 10.49 -3.15
CA ALA A 85 -9.28 11.56 -3.40
C ALA A 85 -8.56 12.83 -3.86
N ILE A 86 -9.27 13.72 -4.56
CA ILE A 86 -8.78 15.07 -4.83
C ILE A 86 -9.05 15.93 -3.61
N SER A 87 -8.01 16.59 -3.10
CA SER A 87 -8.13 17.53 -1.99
C SER A 87 -8.79 18.83 -2.44
N GLY A 88 -9.65 19.38 -1.57
CA GLY A 88 -10.36 20.64 -1.84
C GLY A 88 -11.68 20.46 -2.59
N THR A 89 -12.30 21.56 -2.96
CA THR A 89 -13.62 21.56 -3.60
C THR A 89 -13.56 21.77 -5.12
N THR A 90 -12.39 22.10 -5.65
CA THR A 90 -12.24 22.50 -7.05
C THR A 90 -11.86 21.30 -7.90
N LEU A 91 -12.84 20.74 -8.59
CA LEU A 91 -12.60 19.85 -9.73
C LEU A 91 -12.48 20.72 -10.99
N ILE A 92 -11.69 20.29 -11.98
CA ILE A 92 -11.63 20.97 -13.27
C ILE A 92 -12.86 20.58 -14.09
N PRO A 93 -13.77 21.52 -14.38
CA PRO A 93 -14.97 21.20 -15.16
C PRO A 93 -14.60 20.60 -16.51
N GLY A 94 -15.34 19.57 -16.92
CA GLY A 94 -15.13 18.92 -18.22
C GLY A 94 -13.91 18.00 -18.32
N VAL A 95 -13.13 17.82 -17.23
CA VAL A 95 -11.94 16.96 -17.20
C VAL A 95 -12.08 15.90 -16.11
N ASN A 96 -11.80 14.65 -16.47
CA ASN A 96 -11.67 13.55 -15.52
C ASN A 96 -10.19 13.29 -15.25
N ILE A 97 -9.85 13.15 -13.97
CA ILE A 97 -8.56 12.63 -13.51
C ILE A 97 -8.77 11.17 -13.20
N ARG A 98 -8.05 10.28 -13.90
CA ARG A 98 -8.11 8.84 -13.68
C ARG A 98 -6.85 8.34 -13.02
N LEU A 99 -7.02 7.41 -12.11
CA LEU A 99 -5.93 6.78 -11.37
C LEU A 99 -6.07 5.26 -11.44
N GLN A 100 -4.95 4.60 -11.63
CA GLN A 100 -4.82 3.16 -11.51
C GLN A 100 -3.53 2.80 -10.79
N ALA A 101 -3.62 1.90 -9.80
CA ALA A 101 -2.46 1.25 -9.23
C ALA A 101 -2.18 -0.06 -9.97
N ALA A 102 -0.92 -0.35 -10.26
CA ALA A 102 -0.50 -1.64 -10.79
C ALA A 102 -0.38 -2.68 -9.67
N ALA A 103 -0.27 -3.95 -10.00
CA ALA A 103 0.12 -4.98 -9.04
C ALA A 103 1.47 -4.63 -8.40
N ALA A 104 1.65 -5.00 -7.12
CA ALA A 104 2.89 -4.74 -6.43
C ALA A 104 4.06 -5.44 -7.11
N SER A 105 5.20 -4.75 -7.14
CA SER A 105 6.46 -5.25 -7.70
C SER A 105 7.64 -4.82 -6.82
N GLY A 106 8.83 -5.34 -7.11
CA GLY A 106 10.06 -5.02 -6.39
C GLY A 106 10.32 -5.93 -5.18
N ALA A 107 10.98 -5.41 -4.16
CA ALA A 107 11.52 -6.16 -3.03
C ALA A 107 10.51 -6.45 -1.91
N GLY A 108 9.21 -6.21 -2.13
CA GLY A 108 8.16 -6.36 -1.13
C GLY A 108 7.86 -7.81 -0.75
N GLY A 109 7.17 -7.97 0.39
CA GLY A 109 6.74 -9.26 0.91
C GLY A 109 5.49 -9.17 1.77
N GLY A 110 4.88 -10.33 2.04
CA GLY A 110 3.64 -10.43 2.81
C GLY A 110 2.38 -10.28 1.93
N THR A 111 1.26 -9.89 2.53
CA THR A 111 -0.02 -9.70 1.83
C THR A 111 -0.14 -8.27 1.34
N LEU A 112 0.36 -8.03 0.13
CA LEU A 112 0.49 -6.69 -0.47
C LEU A 112 -0.84 -6.09 -0.98
N GLY A 113 -1.95 -6.80 -0.87
CA GLY A 113 -3.25 -6.34 -1.32
C GLY A 113 -3.44 -6.43 -2.83
N THR A 114 -4.64 -6.07 -3.26
CA THR A 114 -5.08 -6.17 -4.66
C THR A 114 -5.52 -4.79 -5.17
N PRO A 115 -4.91 -4.27 -6.24
CA PRO A 115 -5.36 -3.04 -6.87
C PRO A 115 -6.75 -3.17 -7.46
N SER A 116 -7.51 -2.06 -7.42
CA SER A 116 -8.78 -1.94 -8.15
C SER A 116 -8.53 -1.72 -9.65
N ALA A 117 -9.59 -1.85 -10.45
CA ALA A 117 -9.60 -1.28 -11.79
C ALA A 117 -9.37 0.23 -11.75
N GLN A 118 -9.06 0.84 -12.91
CA GLN A 118 -8.90 2.28 -13.03
C GLN A 118 -10.14 3.02 -12.50
N VAL A 119 -9.92 4.02 -11.68
CA VAL A 119 -10.96 4.85 -11.06
C VAL A 119 -10.89 6.30 -11.56
N THR A 120 -12.02 6.98 -11.57
CA THR A 120 -12.07 8.45 -11.73
C THR A 120 -12.06 9.07 -10.36
N LEU A 121 -11.10 9.95 -10.11
CA LEU A 121 -10.97 10.66 -8.84
C LEU A 121 -11.99 11.77 -8.71
N THR A 122 -12.53 11.88 -7.50
CA THR A 122 -13.39 12.97 -7.05
C THR A 122 -12.91 13.45 -5.67
N ASN A 123 -13.64 14.34 -5.04
CA ASN A 123 -13.39 14.75 -3.65
C ASN A 123 -13.79 13.67 -2.64
N THR A 124 -14.52 12.64 -3.07
CA THR A 124 -14.86 11.49 -2.22
C THR A 124 -13.79 10.42 -2.34
N PRO A 125 -13.22 9.94 -1.22
CA PRO A 125 -12.23 8.89 -1.23
C PRO A 125 -12.75 7.60 -1.91
N ILE A 126 -11.97 7.07 -2.85
CA ILE A 126 -12.26 5.82 -3.54
C ILE A 126 -11.12 4.82 -3.30
N THR A 127 -11.46 3.56 -3.06
CA THR A 127 -10.46 2.52 -2.81
C THR A 127 -9.70 2.19 -4.10
N ILE A 128 -8.37 2.21 -4.01
CA ILE A 128 -7.45 1.87 -5.12
C ILE A 128 -6.64 0.60 -4.86
N ILE A 129 -6.45 0.21 -3.60
CA ILE A 129 -5.83 -1.05 -3.19
C ILE A 129 -6.58 -1.55 -1.97
N SER A 130 -6.91 -2.85 -1.92
CA SER A 130 -7.64 -3.48 -0.81
C SER A 130 -6.97 -4.78 -0.37
N GLY A 131 -7.33 -5.27 0.83
CA GLY A 131 -6.86 -6.56 1.33
C GLY A 131 -5.37 -6.57 1.74
N ILE A 132 -4.84 -5.44 2.20
CA ILE A 132 -3.46 -5.35 2.70
C ILE A 132 -3.40 -5.97 4.10
N GLY A 133 -2.59 -7.00 4.25
CA GLY A 133 -2.32 -7.66 5.54
C GLY A 133 -1.02 -7.17 6.18
N GLY A 134 -0.32 -8.10 6.87
CA GLY A 134 1.07 -7.90 7.25
C GLY A 134 1.93 -7.89 5.99
N ALA A 135 2.56 -6.75 5.68
CA ALA A 135 3.27 -6.55 4.43
C ALA A 135 4.26 -5.37 4.49
N TYR A 136 5.23 -5.41 3.60
CA TYR A 136 6.08 -4.27 3.26
C TYR A 136 6.35 -4.29 1.76
N THR A 137 6.37 -3.13 1.13
CA THR A 137 6.53 -3.02 -0.33
C THR A 137 7.97 -2.93 -0.80
N GLY A 138 8.93 -2.72 0.10
CA GLY A 138 10.22 -2.11 -0.24
C GLY A 138 10.09 -0.58 -0.32
N ASN A 139 11.21 0.11 -0.36
CA ASN A 139 11.28 1.57 -0.35
C ASN A 139 11.73 2.12 -1.70
N GLY A 140 11.22 3.27 -2.09
CA GLY A 140 11.61 4.02 -3.28
C GLY A 140 10.94 3.55 -4.57
N VAL A 141 11.39 4.12 -5.67
CA VAL A 141 10.90 3.80 -7.02
C VAL A 141 11.16 2.34 -7.38
N ASN A 142 10.31 1.78 -8.22
CA ASN A 142 10.30 0.37 -8.63
C ASN A 142 9.95 -0.63 -7.50
N ASN A 143 9.48 -0.14 -6.35
CA ASN A 143 8.94 -0.95 -5.26
C ASN A 143 7.48 -0.58 -4.99
N GLY A 144 6.66 -1.57 -4.60
CA GLY A 144 5.24 -1.39 -4.31
C GLY A 144 4.38 -1.27 -5.56
N HIS A 145 3.39 -0.39 -5.51
CA HIS A 145 2.39 -0.25 -6.58
C HIS A 145 2.68 0.98 -7.43
N ARG A 146 3.02 0.77 -8.71
CA ARG A 146 3.17 1.87 -9.66
C ARG A 146 1.83 2.49 -9.97
N LEU A 147 1.76 3.82 -9.92
CA LEU A 147 0.57 4.60 -10.25
C LEU A 147 0.59 5.01 -11.72
N THR A 148 -0.58 4.92 -12.36
CA THR A 148 -0.84 5.52 -13.67
C THR A 148 -1.88 6.62 -13.48
N ILE A 149 -1.48 7.88 -13.74
CA ILE A 149 -2.35 9.06 -13.60
C ILE A 149 -2.58 9.63 -15.00
N SER A 150 -3.84 9.81 -15.37
CA SER A 150 -4.23 10.32 -16.70
C SER A 150 -5.30 11.38 -16.61
N LEU A 151 -5.26 12.33 -17.55
CA LEU A 151 -6.31 13.31 -17.79
C LEU A 151 -7.05 12.97 -19.06
N VAL A 152 -8.37 12.99 -18.99
CA VAL A 152 -9.24 12.82 -20.16
C VAL A 152 -10.39 13.84 -20.15
N PRO A 153 -10.76 14.40 -21.30
CA PRO A 153 -11.98 15.20 -21.41
C PRO A 153 -13.20 14.32 -21.03
N SER A 154 -14.16 14.89 -20.32
CA SER A 154 -15.43 14.23 -20.01
C SER A 154 -16.59 14.87 -20.77
N THR A 155 -16.82 16.14 -20.55
CA THR A 155 -17.90 16.91 -21.19
C THR A 155 -17.33 18.16 -21.84
N TYR A 156 -17.20 18.19 -23.17
CA TYR A 156 -16.61 19.29 -23.90
C TYR A 156 -17.29 20.64 -23.64
N ALA A 157 -18.63 20.62 -23.45
CA ALA A 157 -19.39 21.83 -23.13
C ALA A 157 -18.95 22.52 -21.83
N ASN A 158 -18.32 21.78 -20.92
CA ASN A 158 -17.84 22.29 -19.64
C ASN A 158 -16.34 22.62 -19.65
N LEU A 159 -15.63 22.36 -20.75
CA LEU A 159 -14.22 22.67 -20.83
C LEU A 159 -14.01 24.18 -20.81
N SER A 160 -13.15 24.64 -19.93
CA SER A 160 -12.69 26.02 -19.85
C SER A 160 -11.16 26.06 -19.85
N ALA A 161 -10.60 27.12 -20.44
CA ALA A 161 -9.15 27.31 -20.43
C ALA A 161 -8.65 27.42 -18.99
N GLN A 162 -7.64 26.66 -18.68
CA GLN A 162 -6.97 26.64 -17.38
C GLN A 162 -5.47 26.83 -17.58
N THR A 163 -4.85 27.57 -16.68
CA THR A 163 -3.41 27.77 -16.69
C THR A 163 -2.85 27.49 -15.31
N ASN A 164 -1.88 26.56 -15.24
CA ASN A 164 -1.19 26.21 -14.00
C ASN A 164 -2.10 25.83 -12.82
N THR A 165 -3.21 25.17 -13.10
CA THR A 165 -4.11 24.68 -12.05
C THR A 165 -3.45 23.53 -11.33
N VAL A 166 -3.25 23.67 -10.02
CA VAL A 166 -2.68 22.63 -9.15
C VAL A 166 -3.80 21.89 -8.46
N LEU A 167 -3.78 20.56 -8.58
CA LEU A 167 -4.65 19.64 -7.86
C LEU A 167 -3.80 18.72 -6.99
N THR A 168 -4.26 18.48 -5.78
CA THR A 168 -3.59 17.56 -4.86
C THR A 168 -4.38 16.27 -4.75
N ILE A 169 -3.74 15.14 -5.02
CA ILE A 169 -4.31 13.82 -4.73
C ILE A 169 -3.85 13.42 -3.34
N VAL A 170 -4.81 13.15 -2.46
CA VAL A 170 -4.57 12.64 -1.10
C VAL A 170 -4.76 11.14 -1.09
N TYR A 171 -3.76 10.43 -0.62
CA TYR A 171 -3.82 8.99 -0.39
C TYR A 171 -3.96 8.73 1.09
N THR A 172 -4.79 7.76 1.46
CA THR A 172 -5.02 7.40 2.86
C THR A 172 -5.03 5.87 3.00
N ILE A 173 -4.26 5.35 3.97
CA ILE A 173 -4.28 3.94 4.35
C ILE A 173 -5.08 3.77 5.63
N THR A 174 -6.11 2.91 5.60
CA THR A 174 -7.02 2.62 6.74
C THR A 174 -7.37 1.14 6.79
N GLU A 175 -7.95 0.71 7.89
CA GLU A 175 -8.66 -0.57 8.05
C GLU A 175 -10.04 -0.53 7.40
#